data_402fcf00f017101fdb86f8c914d99321
#
_entry.id   402fcf00f017101fdb86f8c914d99321
#
_cell.length_a   1.000
_cell.length_b   1.000
_cell.length_c   1.000
_cell.angle_alpha   90.00
_cell.angle_beta   90.00
_cell.angle_gamma   90.00
#
_symmetry.space_group_name_H-M   'P 1'
#
loop_
_entity.id
_entity.type
_entity.pdbx_description
1 polymer ?
#
loop_
_entity_poly.entity_id
_entity_poly.type
_entity_poly.pdbx_seq_one_letter_code
_entity_poly.pdbx_strand_id
1 'polypeptide(L)'
;MSSVKVSYIIPTYNFKDLLKTGLDFLAAQRLDAGVEMEVVVIDDGSSDGTHQIVNDYAERFAHFVYVYRARDERSCRSRTRNLGIRQASGDVVVFLDSGVLVGEQFTNIVAARLAELPSRVLYHRIAGLEVDPQQDDMSPLQRERLTPDNLPAVVERLSAVPGWGDEREGVARANADDLSRLVLPWAYGMTCAMSVPAELLRQAGGFEERFLGWGCEDVEFALRLHQAKAVFHFEREACALHLPHPKAHTKKHSRSHADNAILLHKLYGIVPTELMLMYPGLFFDAIMLKLQSLQTGVWFGAAYKQRLASGGAFWADGARTLLIGIDDPDCARCFGATHLLAYNEESFGHLRNGLPDCSVSYSLGGRTFFADGYFATVVITDFIRLLHPALAVQLLREAGRIAKSVVLLFAAAASPPQPKVVPPAIVKRLITLEPAPAEDGFSIEYAFVPGNHRAVMERYYWSSAEEIAELAARLLPAGAWTLSASDPVEAQV
;
A
#
# COMPACT_ATOMS: atom_id res chain seq x y z
N MET A 1 -26.70 -12.54 -27.79
CA MET A 1 -25.69 -11.86 -26.94
C MET A 1 -24.62 -12.89 -26.61
N SER A 2 -23.34 -12.57 -26.70
CA SER A 2 -22.26 -13.48 -26.26
C SER A 2 -22.43 -13.75 -24.77
N SER A 3 -22.30 -15.02 -24.34
CA SER A 3 -22.28 -15.35 -22.91
C SER A 3 -21.06 -14.74 -22.26
N VAL A 4 -21.19 -14.32 -20.97
CA VAL A 4 -20.08 -13.87 -20.12
C VAL A 4 -19.80 -14.96 -19.12
N LYS A 5 -18.58 -15.49 -19.12
CA LYS A 5 -18.14 -16.52 -18.19
C LYS A 5 -17.32 -15.92 -17.06
N VAL A 6 -17.72 -16.20 -15.82
CA VAL A 6 -17.05 -15.74 -14.59
C VAL A 6 -16.38 -16.92 -13.91
N SER A 7 -15.04 -16.87 -13.78
CA SER A 7 -14.25 -17.92 -13.11
C SER A 7 -13.88 -17.49 -11.68
N TYR A 8 -14.30 -18.27 -10.70
CA TYR A 8 -13.90 -18.11 -9.30
C TYR A 8 -12.63 -18.87 -9.01
N ILE A 9 -11.57 -18.20 -8.55
CA ILE A 9 -10.32 -18.84 -8.11
C ILE A 9 -10.31 -18.83 -6.58
N ILE A 10 -10.33 -20.03 -5.99
CA ILE A 10 -10.41 -20.24 -4.55
C ILE A 10 -9.18 -21.00 -4.07
N PRO A 11 -8.16 -20.33 -3.52
CA PRO A 11 -7.06 -20.99 -2.86
C PRO A 11 -7.51 -21.59 -1.52
N THR A 12 -7.07 -22.79 -1.19
CA THR A 12 -7.38 -23.43 0.11
C THR A 12 -6.16 -24.15 0.68
N TYR A 13 -6.08 -24.17 2.02
CA TYR A 13 -5.10 -24.98 2.75
C TYR A 13 -5.59 -25.22 4.18
N ASN A 14 -6.02 -26.45 4.47
CA ASN A 14 -6.56 -26.87 5.77
C ASN A 14 -7.73 -26.00 6.28
N PHE A 15 -8.64 -25.62 5.37
CA PHE A 15 -9.85 -24.86 5.66
C PHE A 15 -11.09 -25.57 5.10
N LYS A 16 -11.18 -26.89 5.29
CA LYS A 16 -12.25 -27.73 4.75
C LYS A 16 -13.65 -27.19 5.01
N ASP A 17 -13.97 -26.84 6.26
CA ASP A 17 -15.32 -26.41 6.64
C ASP A 17 -15.66 -25.00 6.13
N LEU A 18 -14.68 -24.11 6.11
CA LEU A 18 -14.84 -22.78 5.51
C LEU A 18 -15.03 -22.88 4.00
N LEU A 19 -14.22 -23.68 3.32
CA LEU A 19 -14.35 -23.94 1.89
C LEU A 19 -15.73 -24.53 1.58
N LYS A 20 -16.17 -25.53 2.37
CA LYS A 20 -17.49 -26.13 2.22
C LYS A 20 -18.60 -25.08 2.26
N THR A 21 -18.60 -24.22 3.27
CA THR A 21 -19.60 -23.17 3.41
C THR A 21 -19.57 -22.20 2.23
N GLY A 22 -18.38 -21.77 1.79
CA GLY A 22 -18.22 -20.92 0.60
C GLY A 22 -18.76 -21.55 -0.68
N LEU A 23 -18.48 -22.84 -0.89
CA LEU A 23 -18.99 -23.58 -2.05
C LEU A 23 -20.52 -23.77 -2.00
N ASP A 24 -21.12 -23.92 -0.81
CA ASP A 24 -22.59 -23.98 -0.66
C ASP A 24 -23.24 -22.66 -1.12
N PHE A 25 -22.64 -21.50 -0.78
CA PHE A 25 -23.13 -20.19 -1.22
C PHE A 25 -22.92 -19.96 -2.72
N LEU A 26 -21.80 -20.41 -3.28
CA LEU A 26 -21.56 -20.37 -4.72
C LEU A 26 -22.51 -21.27 -5.49
N ALA A 27 -22.81 -22.48 -5.00
CA ALA A 27 -23.74 -23.39 -5.65
C ALA A 27 -25.19 -22.91 -5.62
N ALA A 28 -25.52 -21.91 -4.81
CA ALA A 28 -26.82 -21.26 -4.75
C ALA A 28 -26.93 -20.00 -5.61
N GLN A 29 -25.93 -19.67 -6.43
CA GLN A 29 -26.01 -18.55 -7.36
C GLN A 29 -27.16 -18.72 -8.35
N ARG A 30 -27.92 -17.65 -8.60
CA ARG A 30 -29.00 -17.59 -9.60
C ARG A 30 -28.45 -16.86 -10.81
N LEU A 31 -28.09 -17.61 -11.86
CA LEU A 31 -27.46 -17.05 -13.04
C LEU A 31 -28.53 -16.57 -14.04
N ASP A 32 -28.35 -15.36 -14.53
CA ASP A 32 -29.17 -14.80 -15.61
C ASP A 32 -28.81 -15.45 -16.96
N ALA A 33 -29.71 -15.34 -17.93
CA ALA A 33 -29.48 -15.85 -19.26
C ALA A 33 -28.24 -15.21 -19.90
N GLY A 34 -27.27 -16.01 -20.32
CA GLY A 34 -26.01 -15.57 -20.89
C GLY A 34 -24.90 -15.30 -19.86
N VAL A 35 -25.13 -15.62 -18.59
CA VAL A 35 -24.06 -15.62 -17.56
C VAL A 35 -23.70 -17.07 -17.24
N GLU A 36 -22.42 -17.40 -17.31
CA GLU A 36 -21.87 -18.69 -16.95
C GLU A 36 -20.92 -18.57 -15.78
N MET A 37 -20.85 -19.60 -14.94
CA MET A 37 -19.97 -19.64 -13.77
C MET A 37 -19.04 -20.86 -13.81
N GLU A 38 -17.77 -20.63 -13.56
CA GLU A 38 -16.75 -21.65 -13.36
C GLU A 38 -16.14 -21.51 -11.95
N VAL A 39 -15.94 -22.63 -11.28
CA VAL A 39 -15.31 -22.66 -9.94
C VAL A 39 -14.00 -23.45 -10.05
N VAL A 40 -12.89 -22.79 -9.67
CA VAL A 40 -11.53 -23.34 -9.73
C VAL A 40 -10.98 -23.33 -8.29
N VAL A 41 -10.93 -24.49 -7.65
CA VAL A 41 -10.38 -24.67 -6.30
C VAL A 41 -8.96 -25.17 -6.41
N ILE A 42 -8.04 -24.44 -5.79
CA ILE A 42 -6.62 -24.82 -5.73
C ILE A 42 -6.23 -25.14 -4.31
N ASP A 43 -6.01 -26.42 -4.06
CA ASP A 43 -5.62 -26.95 -2.75
C ASP A 43 -4.08 -27.00 -2.64
N ASP A 44 -3.53 -26.17 -1.75
CA ASP A 44 -2.10 -26.05 -1.50
C ASP A 44 -1.60 -27.11 -0.49
N GLY A 45 -2.05 -28.36 -0.65
CA GLY A 45 -1.57 -29.49 0.11
C GLY A 45 -2.29 -29.71 1.45
N SER A 46 -3.61 -29.56 1.49
CA SER A 46 -4.41 -29.83 2.67
C SER A 46 -4.32 -31.29 3.13
N SER A 47 -4.39 -31.50 4.44
CA SER A 47 -4.40 -32.79 5.10
C SER A 47 -5.65 -33.03 5.97
N ASP A 48 -6.59 -32.08 5.99
CA ASP A 48 -7.80 -32.09 6.82
C ASP A 48 -9.01 -32.79 6.18
N GLY A 49 -8.82 -33.43 5.03
CA GLY A 49 -9.87 -34.08 4.26
C GLY A 49 -10.58 -33.16 3.26
N THR A 50 -10.00 -32.00 2.93
CA THR A 50 -10.53 -31.07 1.90
C THR A 50 -10.88 -31.79 0.60
N HIS A 51 -10.03 -32.71 0.10
CA HIS A 51 -10.27 -33.48 -1.12
C HIS A 51 -11.55 -34.33 -1.08
N GLN A 52 -12.02 -34.72 0.09
CA GLN A 52 -13.22 -35.55 0.22
C GLN A 52 -14.48 -34.74 -0.08
N ILE A 53 -14.56 -33.50 0.41
CA ILE A 53 -15.73 -32.65 0.20
C ILE A 53 -15.82 -32.15 -1.25
N VAL A 54 -14.70 -32.00 -1.93
CA VAL A 54 -14.66 -31.44 -3.28
C VAL A 54 -15.42 -32.32 -4.29
N ASN A 55 -15.37 -33.63 -4.12
CA ASN A 55 -16.08 -34.57 -4.99
C ASN A 55 -17.62 -34.36 -4.93
N ASP A 56 -18.15 -33.98 -3.76
CA ASP A 56 -19.58 -33.72 -3.58
C ASP A 56 -20.06 -32.47 -4.31
N TYR A 57 -19.12 -31.57 -4.69
CA TYR A 57 -19.43 -30.33 -5.39
C TYR A 57 -19.23 -30.40 -6.91
N ALA A 58 -18.48 -31.38 -7.41
CA ALA A 58 -18.20 -31.50 -8.84
C ALA A 58 -19.48 -31.58 -9.68
N GLU A 59 -20.55 -32.21 -9.17
CA GLU A 59 -21.84 -32.33 -9.84
C GLU A 59 -22.75 -31.12 -9.64
N ARG A 60 -22.45 -30.23 -8.70
CA ARG A 60 -23.25 -29.04 -8.38
C ARG A 60 -22.95 -27.83 -9.25
N PHE A 61 -21.82 -27.85 -9.96
CA PHE A 61 -21.38 -26.79 -10.84
C PHE A 61 -21.26 -27.28 -12.29
N ALA A 62 -21.70 -26.49 -13.23
CA ALA A 62 -21.55 -26.80 -14.67
C ALA A 62 -20.06 -26.89 -15.08
N HIS A 63 -19.22 -26.06 -14.46
CA HIS A 63 -17.78 -26.04 -14.68
C HIS A 63 -17.08 -26.00 -13.31
N PHE A 64 -16.43 -27.10 -12.95
CA PHE A 64 -15.71 -27.24 -11.69
C PHE A 64 -14.33 -27.84 -11.92
N VAL A 65 -13.30 -27.18 -11.41
CA VAL A 65 -11.90 -27.62 -11.48
C VAL A 65 -11.35 -27.72 -10.08
N TYR A 66 -10.80 -28.85 -9.70
CA TYR A 66 -10.04 -29.02 -8.47
C TYR A 66 -8.61 -29.43 -8.78
N VAL A 67 -7.65 -28.71 -8.24
CA VAL A 67 -6.24 -29.01 -8.38
C VAL A 67 -5.60 -29.12 -7.00
N TYR A 68 -5.14 -30.32 -6.67
CA TYR A 68 -4.31 -30.56 -5.48
C TYR A 68 -2.83 -30.38 -5.85
N ARG A 69 -2.11 -29.67 -5.02
CA ARG A 69 -0.66 -29.52 -5.11
C ARG A 69 -0.01 -29.78 -3.77
N ALA A 70 0.86 -30.77 -3.67
CA ALA A 70 1.63 -31.00 -2.46
C ALA A 70 2.46 -29.77 -2.10
N ARG A 71 2.47 -29.40 -0.79
CA ARG A 71 3.25 -28.30 -0.30
C ARG A 71 4.75 -28.54 -0.43
N ASP A 72 5.46 -27.48 -0.77
CA ASP A 72 6.90 -27.41 -0.79
C ASP A 72 7.38 -26.09 -0.15
N GLU A 73 8.67 -25.83 -0.16
CA GLU A 73 9.28 -24.60 0.38
C GLU A 73 8.83 -23.31 -0.34
N ARG A 74 8.30 -23.43 -1.57
CA ARG A 74 7.81 -22.33 -2.40
C ARG A 74 6.29 -22.17 -2.31
N SER A 75 5.63 -22.92 -1.43
CA SER A 75 4.19 -22.80 -1.25
C SER A 75 3.81 -21.44 -0.70
N CYS A 76 3.03 -20.69 -1.46
CA CYS A 76 2.57 -19.35 -1.13
C CYS A 76 1.26 -19.04 -1.85
N ARG A 77 0.55 -18.01 -1.37
CA ARG A 77 -0.73 -17.56 -1.96
C ARG A 77 -0.60 -17.17 -3.43
N SER A 78 0.48 -16.45 -3.79
CA SER A 78 0.77 -16.03 -5.17
C SER A 78 0.81 -17.23 -6.13
N ARG A 79 1.58 -18.27 -5.78
CA ARG A 79 1.73 -19.47 -6.60
C ARG A 79 0.43 -20.24 -6.70
N THR A 80 -0.32 -20.33 -5.61
CA THR A 80 -1.62 -21.00 -5.59
C THR A 80 -2.62 -20.29 -6.48
N ARG A 81 -2.74 -18.94 -6.37
CA ARG A 81 -3.61 -18.13 -7.24
C ARG A 81 -3.16 -18.19 -8.71
N ASN A 82 -1.86 -18.17 -8.99
CA ASN A 82 -1.35 -18.31 -10.35
C ASN A 82 -1.71 -19.67 -10.98
N LEU A 83 -1.70 -20.73 -10.18
CA LEU A 83 -2.16 -22.03 -10.68
C LEU A 83 -3.64 -21.97 -11.06
N GLY A 84 -4.47 -21.30 -10.23
CA GLY A 84 -5.87 -21.03 -10.54
C GLY A 84 -6.06 -20.20 -11.80
N ILE A 85 -5.27 -19.15 -12.00
CA ILE A 85 -5.29 -18.32 -13.22
C ILE A 85 -5.05 -19.14 -14.47
N ARG A 86 -4.14 -20.10 -14.41
CA ARG A 86 -3.85 -21.00 -15.56
C ARG A 86 -4.98 -21.98 -15.89
N GLN A 87 -5.84 -22.28 -14.92
CA GLN A 87 -6.99 -23.18 -15.09
C GLN A 87 -8.27 -22.42 -15.49
N ALA A 88 -8.39 -21.17 -15.08
CA ALA A 88 -9.56 -20.34 -15.37
C ALA A 88 -9.72 -20.08 -16.86
N SER A 89 -10.96 -20.19 -17.36
CA SER A 89 -11.31 -20.02 -18.78
C SER A 89 -12.33 -18.89 -19.01
N GLY A 90 -12.74 -18.18 -17.93
CA GLY A 90 -13.74 -17.11 -18.00
C GLY A 90 -13.19 -15.80 -18.54
N ASP A 91 -14.13 -14.95 -18.98
CA ASP A 91 -13.89 -13.57 -19.42
C ASP A 91 -13.54 -12.66 -18.22
N VAL A 92 -14.01 -13.08 -17.04
CA VAL A 92 -13.80 -12.42 -15.76
C VAL A 92 -13.26 -13.43 -14.75
N VAL A 93 -12.27 -13.03 -13.96
CA VAL A 93 -11.75 -13.79 -12.83
C VAL A 93 -12.14 -13.11 -11.53
N VAL A 94 -12.75 -13.87 -10.64
CA VAL A 94 -13.04 -13.48 -9.26
C VAL A 94 -12.07 -14.23 -8.35
N PHE A 95 -11.19 -13.51 -7.68
CA PHE A 95 -10.42 -14.06 -6.57
C PHE A 95 -11.31 -14.05 -5.32
N LEU A 96 -11.42 -15.21 -4.68
CA LEU A 96 -12.25 -15.39 -3.49
C LEU A 96 -11.52 -16.31 -2.52
N ASP A 97 -11.29 -15.88 -1.28
CA ASP A 97 -10.64 -16.73 -0.30
C ASP A 97 -11.61 -17.79 0.25
N SER A 98 -11.09 -18.92 0.73
CA SER A 98 -11.90 -19.96 1.41
C SER A 98 -12.64 -19.37 2.60
N GLY A 99 -13.95 -19.58 2.68
CA GLY A 99 -14.79 -19.00 3.73
C GLY A 99 -15.28 -17.59 3.48
N VAL A 100 -15.07 -17.05 2.28
CA VAL A 100 -15.74 -15.85 1.83
C VAL A 100 -17.07 -16.21 1.18
N LEU A 101 -18.17 -15.68 1.72
CA LEU A 101 -19.53 -15.92 1.27
C LEU A 101 -19.99 -14.76 0.38
N VAL A 102 -20.72 -15.09 -0.68
CA VAL A 102 -21.30 -14.12 -1.62
C VAL A 102 -22.79 -14.35 -1.79
N GLY A 103 -23.56 -13.28 -2.03
CA GLY A 103 -25.01 -13.36 -2.23
C GLY A 103 -25.40 -14.02 -3.55
N GLU A 104 -26.65 -14.48 -3.67
CA GLU A 104 -27.13 -15.26 -4.83
C GLU A 104 -27.07 -14.52 -6.19
N GLN A 105 -26.98 -13.18 -6.20
CA GLN A 105 -26.90 -12.34 -7.40
C GLN A 105 -25.48 -11.85 -7.70
N PHE A 106 -24.49 -12.23 -6.90
CA PHE A 106 -23.14 -11.71 -6.99
C PHE A 106 -22.53 -11.88 -8.40
N THR A 107 -22.69 -13.07 -9.00
CA THR A 107 -22.13 -13.37 -10.32
C THR A 107 -22.74 -12.49 -11.41
N ASN A 108 -24.07 -12.25 -11.38
CA ASN A 108 -24.76 -11.41 -12.34
C ASN A 108 -24.31 -9.94 -12.24
N ILE A 109 -24.17 -9.44 -11.00
CA ILE A 109 -23.71 -8.05 -10.78
C ILE A 109 -22.28 -7.89 -11.31
N VAL A 110 -21.38 -8.82 -11.00
CA VAL A 110 -19.99 -8.80 -11.51
C VAL A 110 -19.97 -8.81 -13.04
N ALA A 111 -20.72 -9.72 -13.67
CA ALA A 111 -20.79 -9.81 -15.13
C ALA A 111 -21.27 -8.50 -15.75
N ALA A 112 -22.35 -7.90 -15.21
CA ALA A 112 -22.90 -6.65 -15.69
C ALA A 112 -21.91 -5.47 -15.52
N ARG A 113 -21.32 -5.31 -14.35
CA ARG A 113 -20.36 -4.21 -14.06
C ARG A 113 -19.13 -4.23 -14.96
N LEU A 114 -18.62 -5.42 -15.27
CA LEU A 114 -17.40 -5.56 -16.09
C LEU A 114 -17.70 -5.56 -17.59
N ALA A 115 -18.91 -5.91 -17.99
CA ALA A 115 -19.37 -5.70 -19.37
C ALA A 115 -19.49 -4.21 -19.73
N GLU A 116 -19.85 -3.34 -18.76
CA GLU A 116 -19.94 -1.89 -18.96
C GLU A 116 -18.57 -1.24 -19.22
N LEU A 117 -17.52 -1.71 -18.53
CA LEU A 117 -16.17 -1.16 -18.62
C LEU A 117 -15.12 -2.26 -18.49
N PRO A 118 -14.56 -2.76 -19.62
CA PRO A 118 -13.60 -3.87 -19.63
C PRO A 118 -12.25 -3.61 -18.93
N SER A 119 -11.94 -2.36 -18.59
CA SER A 119 -10.75 -1.99 -17.81
C SER A 119 -11.02 -1.87 -16.31
N ARG A 120 -12.26 -2.13 -15.86
CA ARG A 120 -12.64 -1.98 -14.46
C ARG A 120 -12.19 -3.19 -13.63
N VAL A 121 -11.62 -2.91 -12.47
CA VAL A 121 -11.36 -3.88 -11.39
C VAL A 121 -12.31 -3.58 -10.25
N LEU A 122 -12.99 -4.60 -9.73
CA LEU A 122 -13.91 -4.45 -8.62
C LEU A 122 -13.25 -4.89 -7.32
N TYR A 123 -13.18 -3.97 -6.36
CA TYR A 123 -12.90 -4.28 -4.96
C TYR A 123 -14.22 -4.45 -4.24
N HIS A 124 -14.61 -5.68 -3.97
CA HIS A 124 -15.88 -5.96 -3.33
C HIS A 124 -15.88 -5.51 -1.87
N ARG A 125 -16.97 -4.87 -1.45
CA ARG A 125 -17.21 -4.59 -0.04
C ARG A 125 -17.22 -5.89 0.74
N ILE A 126 -16.48 -5.94 1.85
CA ILE A 126 -16.37 -7.16 2.65
C ILE A 126 -16.55 -6.85 4.14
N ALA A 127 -17.46 -7.58 4.80
CA ALA A 127 -17.60 -7.53 6.25
C ALA A 127 -16.85 -8.70 6.90
N GLY A 128 -16.41 -8.53 8.15
CA GLY A 128 -15.81 -9.58 8.97
C GLY A 128 -14.34 -9.90 8.68
N LEU A 129 -13.71 -9.20 7.72
CA LEU A 129 -12.32 -9.48 7.31
C LEU A 129 -11.33 -9.36 8.48
N GLU A 130 -11.48 -8.34 9.32
CA GLU A 130 -10.56 -8.07 10.44
C GLU A 130 -10.96 -8.75 11.75
N VAL A 131 -12.08 -9.45 11.79
CA VAL A 131 -12.59 -10.10 13.00
C VAL A 131 -11.80 -11.37 13.31
N ASP A 132 -11.31 -11.49 14.55
CA ASP A 132 -10.67 -12.69 15.09
C ASP A 132 -11.54 -13.28 16.19
N PRO A 133 -12.12 -14.49 16.01
CA PRO A 133 -13.01 -15.10 17.01
C PRO A 133 -12.36 -15.41 18.36
N GLN A 134 -11.03 -15.33 18.46
CA GLN A 134 -10.31 -15.50 19.73
C GLN A 134 -10.19 -14.18 20.53
N GLN A 135 -10.39 -13.04 19.88
CA GLN A 135 -10.16 -11.72 20.47
C GLN A 135 -11.40 -10.81 20.41
N ASP A 136 -12.28 -11.03 19.44
CA ASP A 136 -13.40 -10.13 19.16
C ASP A 136 -14.76 -10.73 19.55
N ASP A 137 -15.76 -9.85 19.73
CA ASP A 137 -17.15 -10.25 19.98
C ASP A 137 -17.79 -10.85 18.73
N MET A 138 -18.10 -12.13 18.79
CA MET A 138 -18.76 -12.87 17.73
C MET A 138 -20.30 -12.76 17.75
N SER A 139 -20.88 -12.10 18.76
CA SER A 139 -22.34 -12.02 18.93
C SER A 139 -23.04 -11.33 17.74
N PRO A 140 -22.48 -10.36 17.02
CA PRO A 140 -23.13 -9.81 15.84
C PRO A 140 -23.41 -10.86 14.77
N LEU A 141 -22.45 -11.73 14.46
CA LEU A 141 -22.62 -12.80 13.48
C LEU A 141 -23.52 -13.93 14.00
N GLN A 142 -23.42 -14.30 15.27
CA GLN A 142 -24.22 -15.36 15.89
C GLN A 142 -25.72 -15.08 15.89
N ARG A 143 -26.12 -13.81 15.81
CA ARG A 143 -27.55 -13.40 15.71
C ARG A 143 -28.11 -13.51 14.29
N GLU A 144 -27.25 -13.73 13.30
CA GLU A 144 -27.64 -13.80 11.91
C GLU A 144 -27.87 -15.24 11.47
N ARG A 145 -28.96 -15.44 10.73
CA ARG A 145 -29.16 -16.68 9.96
C ARG A 145 -28.65 -16.39 8.54
N LEU A 146 -27.53 -16.99 8.18
CA LEU A 146 -26.90 -16.75 6.87
C LEU A 146 -27.61 -17.60 5.80
N THR A 147 -28.06 -16.93 4.74
CA THR A 147 -28.55 -17.56 3.51
C THR A 147 -28.07 -16.74 2.31
N PRO A 148 -27.91 -17.32 1.10
CA PRO A 148 -27.42 -16.59 -0.07
C PRO A 148 -28.26 -15.38 -0.47
N ASP A 149 -29.59 -15.46 -0.26
CA ASP A 149 -30.52 -14.37 -0.60
C ASP A 149 -30.45 -13.21 0.40
N ASN A 150 -30.21 -13.46 1.69
CA ASN A 150 -30.17 -12.39 2.70
C ASN A 150 -28.75 -11.83 2.97
N LEU A 151 -27.73 -12.43 2.38
CA LEU A 151 -26.33 -12.05 2.66
C LEU A 151 -26.02 -10.56 2.48
N PRO A 152 -26.48 -9.88 1.41
CA PRO A 152 -26.23 -8.44 1.27
C PRO A 152 -26.78 -7.61 2.44
N ALA A 153 -27.97 -7.95 2.94
CA ALA A 153 -28.57 -7.29 4.09
C ALA A 153 -27.83 -7.60 5.39
N VAL A 154 -27.29 -8.81 5.54
CA VAL A 154 -26.41 -9.17 6.68
C VAL A 154 -25.11 -8.37 6.64
N VAL A 155 -24.46 -8.30 5.48
CA VAL A 155 -23.23 -7.52 5.31
C VAL A 155 -23.45 -6.05 5.66
N GLU A 156 -24.59 -5.45 5.27
CA GLU A 156 -24.95 -4.08 5.63
C GLU A 156 -25.06 -3.90 7.14
N ARG A 157 -25.77 -4.82 7.85
CA ARG A 157 -25.91 -4.75 9.31
C ARG A 157 -24.59 -4.95 10.02
N LEU A 158 -23.78 -5.93 9.62
CA LEU A 158 -22.47 -6.19 10.22
C LEU A 158 -21.52 -5.02 9.99
N SER A 159 -21.52 -4.41 8.80
CA SER A 159 -20.66 -3.26 8.52
C SER A 159 -20.96 -2.03 9.40
N ALA A 160 -22.16 -1.95 9.98
CA ALA A 160 -22.51 -0.91 10.96
C ALA A 160 -21.93 -1.18 12.36
N VAL A 161 -21.45 -2.41 12.63
CA VAL A 161 -20.84 -2.78 13.90
C VAL A 161 -19.35 -2.41 13.90
N PRO A 162 -18.84 -1.70 14.93
CA PRO A 162 -17.43 -1.38 15.02
C PRO A 162 -16.52 -2.62 14.89
N GLY A 163 -15.54 -2.56 14.00
CA GLY A 163 -14.59 -3.65 13.75
C GLY A 163 -15.05 -4.69 12.74
N TRP A 164 -16.33 -4.71 12.33
CA TRP A 164 -16.87 -5.66 11.36
C TRP A 164 -16.91 -5.12 9.92
N GLY A 165 -16.90 -3.81 9.75
CA GLY A 165 -16.99 -3.17 8.43
C GLY A 165 -15.67 -3.21 7.64
N ASP A 166 -15.78 -2.96 6.36
CA ASP A 166 -14.65 -2.81 5.46
C ASP A 166 -13.92 -1.48 5.74
N GLU A 167 -12.65 -1.54 6.05
CA GLU A 167 -11.84 -0.34 6.34
C GLU A 167 -11.72 0.61 5.15
N ARG A 168 -11.92 0.12 3.92
CA ARG A 168 -11.89 0.91 2.68
C ARG A 168 -13.19 1.71 2.47
N GLU A 169 -14.26 1.39 3.18
CA GLU A 169 -15.58 1.97 2.93
C GLU A 169 -15.62 3.49 3.10
N GLY A 170 -14.87 4.00 4.06
CA GLY A 170 -14.78 5.43 4.28
C GLY A 170 -14.17 6.19 3.11
N VAL A 171 -13.06 5.69 2.60
CA VAL A 171 -12.36 6.26 1.44
C VAL A 171 -13.20 6.11 0.16
N ALA A 172 -13.82 4.94 -0.03
CA ALA A 172 -14.68 4.68 -1.17
C ALA A 172 -15.87 5.65 -1.23
N ARG A 173 -16.58 5.84 -0.11
CA ARG A 173 -17.70 6.79 -0.02
C ARG A 173 -17.27 8.22 -0.32
N ALA A 174 -16.10 8.65 0.15
CA ALA A 174 -15.57 9.98 -0.14
C ALA A 174 -15.28 10.22 -1.62
N ASN A 175 -15.05 9.16 -2.39
CA ASN A 175 -14.73 9.20 -3.81
C ASN A 175 -15.89 8.71 -4.70
N ALA A 176 -17.13 8.60 -4.17
CA ALA A 176 -18.29 8.08 -4.88
C ALA A 176 -18.03 6.68 -5.48
N ASP A 177 -17.33 5.83 -4.71
CA ASP A 177 -16.90 4.47 -5.02
C ASP A 177 -15.92 4.33 -6.22
N ASP A 178 -15.53 5.42 -6.84
CA ASP A 178 -14.49 5.49 -7.86
C ASP A 178 -13.12 5.68 -7.23
N LEU A 179 -12.45 4.56 -6.93
CA LEU A 179 -11.12 4.58 -6.30
C LEU A 179 -10.02 5.05 -7.26
N SER A 180 -10.27 5.13 -8.56
CA SER A 180 -9.31 5.68 -9.53
C SER A 180 -9.06 7.18 -9.34
N ARG A 181 -9.86 7.86 -8.52
CA ARG A 181 -9.62 9.25 -8.09
C ARG A 181 -8.52 9.39 -7.05
N LEU A 182 -8.12 8.27 -6.44
CA LEU A 182 -7.02 8.24 -5.49
C LEU A 182 -5.67 8.32 -6.22
N VAL A 183 -4.65 8.79 -5.53
CA VAL A 183 -3.27 8.78 -6.04
C VAL A 183 -2.74 7.35 -6.11
N LEU A 184 -3.11 6.53 -5.12
CA LEU A 184 -2.67 5.14 -4.98
C LEU A 184 -3.86 4.16 -4.89
N PRO A 185 -4.71 4.05 -5.93
CA PRO A 185 -5.88 3.17 -5.88
C PRO A 185 -5.51 1.70 -5.66
N TRP A 186 -4.32 1.30 -6.10
CA TRP A 186 -3.78 -0.04 -5.96
C TRP A 186 -3.40 -0.42 -4.52
N ALA A 187 -3.12 0.57 -3.66
CA ALA A 187 -2.79 0.32 -2.25
C ALA A 187 -3.95 -0.28 -1.45
N TYR A 188 -5.17 -0.21 -1.99
CA TYR A 188 -6.39 -0.77 -1.39
C TYR A 188 -6.74 -2.16 -1.92
N GLY A 189 -5.86 -2.78 -2.71
CA GLY A 189 -6.06 -4.10 -3.30
C GLY A 189 -6.06 -5.21 -2.25
N MET A 190 -7.16 -5.99 -2.21
CA MET A 190 -7.32 -7.18 -1.38
C MET A 190 -7.95 -8.29 -2.23
N THR A 191 -7.23 -9.38 -2.44
CA THR A 191 -7.69 -10.48 -3.30
C THR A 191 -8.58 -11.49 -2.61
N CYS A 192 -8.95 -11.26 -1.35
CA CYS A 192 -9.95 -12.08 -0.68
C CYS A 192 -11.35 -11.98 -1.30
N ALA A 193 -11.66 -10.84 -1.96
CA ALA A 193 -12.84 -10.62 -2.81
C ALA A 193 -12.53 -9.53 -3.85
N MET A 194 -12.04 -9.91 -5.03
CA MET A 194 -11.65 -9.00 -6.10
C MET A 194 -12.02 -9.59 -7.46
N SER A 195 -12.64 -8.78 -8.34
CA SER A 195 -12.93 -9.19 -9.72
C SER A 195 -12.07 -8.44 -10.72
N VAL A 196 -11.47 -9.17 -11.64
CA VAL A 196 -10.54 -8.66 -12.66
C VAL A 196 -10.93 -9.21 -14.03
N PRO A 197 -11.06 -8.38 -15.07
CA PRO A 197 -11.19 -8.86 -16.45
C PRO A 197 -9.99 -9.71 -16.86
N ALA A 198 -10.23 -10.85 -17.52
CA ALA A 198 -9.17 -11.79 -17.92
C ALA A 198 -8.11 -11.13 -18.80
N GLU A 199 -8.47 -10.14 -19.61
CA GLU A 199 -7.53 -9.38 -20.44
C GLU A 199 -6.54 -8.57 -19.59
N LEU A 200 -7.02 -7.82 -18.59
CA LEU A 200 -6.15 -7.10 -17.65
C LEU A 200 -5.25 -8.05 -16.86
N LEU A 201 -5.79 -9.20 -16.47
CA LEU A 201 -5.03 -10.23 -15.76
C LEU A 201 -3.87 -10.76 -16.62
N ARG A 202 -4.10 -10.98 -17.93
CA ARG A 202 -3.03 -11.37 -18.87
C ARG A 202 -1.98 -10.28 -19.06
N GLN A 203 -2.40 -9.02 -19.14
CA GLN A 203 -1.47 -7.89 -19.24
C GLN A 203 -0.64 -7.71 -17.97
N ALA A 204 -1.23 -7.86 -16.80
CA ALA A 204 -0.53 -7.79 -15.52
C ALA A 204 0.37 -9.00 -15.24
N GLY A 205 0.11 -10.18 -15.84
CA GLY A 205 0.98 -11.37 -15.75
C GLY A 205 0.81 -12.23 -14.50
N GLY A 206 -0.32 -12.14 -13.78
CA GLY A 206 -0.59 -12.91 -12.54
C GLY A 206 0.13 -12.34 -11.31
N PHE A 207 0.33 -13.14 -10.27
CA PHE A 207 0.97 -12.73 -9.01
C PHE A 207 2.48 -12.97 -9.04
N GLU A 208 3.24 -12.11 -8.35
CA GLU A 208 4.68 -12.31 -8.16
C GLU A 208 4.93 -13.42 -7.09
N GLU A 209 5.54 -14.53 -7.50
CA GLU A 209 5.70 -15.73 -6.66
C GLU A 209 6.84 -15.62 -5.62
N ARG A 210 7.65 -14.56 -5.67
CA ARG A 210 8.68 -14.30 -4.66
C ARG A 210 8.11 -13.80 -3.33
N PHE A 211 6.85 -13.35 -3.29
CA PHE A 211 6.17 -13.02 -2.06
C PHE A 211 5.80 -14.30 -1.30
N LEU A 212 6.64 -14.67 -0.35
CA LEU A 212 6.44 -15.85 0.48
C LEU A 212 5.74 -15.46 1.80
N GLY A 213 4.90 -16.35 2.31
CA GLY A 213 4.17 -16.13 3.55
C GLY A 213 2.99 -15.17 3.38
N TRP A 214 2.91 -14.11 4.18
CA TRP A 214 1.77 -13.20 4.22
C TRP A 214 2.18 -11.76 3.95
N GLY A 215 1.37 -11.07 3.12
CA GLY A 215 1.37 -9.62 2.93
C GLY A 215 2.07 -9.15 1.65
N CYS A 216 1.62 -8.02 1.16
CA CYS A 216 2.08 -7.28 -0.02
C CYS A 216 1.82 -7.92 -1.40
N GLU A 217 1.48 -9.20 -1.50
CA GLU A 217 1.23 -9.85 -2.79
C GLU A 217 0.02 -9.25 -3.52
N ASP A 218 -1.03 -8.91 -2.78
CA ASP A 218 -2.26 -8.34 -3.31
C ASP A 218 -2.03 -6.91 -3.83
N VAL A 219 -1.32 -6.13 -3.03
CA VAL A 219 -0.97 -4.74 -3.32
C VAL A 219 -0.04 -4.66 -4.54
N GLU A 220 0.95 -5.56 -4.62
CA GLU A 220 1.85 -5.65 -5.76
C GLU A 220 1.12 -6.02 -7.05
N PHE A 221 0.21 -6.99 -6.96
CA PHE A 221 -0.62 -7.37 -8.09
C PHE A 221 -1.52 -6.20 -8.55
N ALA A 222 -2.16 -5.50 -7.60
CA ALA A 222 -2.96 -4.32 -7.90
C ALA A 222 -2.13 -3.17 -8.51
N LEU A 223 -0.87 -2.98 -8.08
CA LEU A 223 0.05 -2.02 -8.70
C LEU A 223 0.30 -2.35 -10.18
N ARG A 224 0.50 -3.63 -10.53
CA ARG A 224 0.66 -4.02 -11.95
C ARG A 224 -0.64 -3.86 -12.75
N LEU A 225 -1.80 -4.12 -12.16
CA LEU A 225 -3.09 -3.79 -12.77
C LEU A 225 -3.21 -2.28 -13.02
N HIS A 226 -2.78 -1.45 -12.07
CA HIS A 226 -2.75 0.01 -12.25
C HIS A 226 -1.80 0.43 -13.40
N GLN A 227 -0.63 -0.18 -13.49
CA GLN A 227 0.30 0.04 -14.61
C GLN A 227 -0.29 -0.38 -15.95
N ALA A 228 -1.12 -1.42 -15.96
CA ALA A 228 -1.92 -1.86 -17.11
C ALA A 228 -3.18 -0.99 -17.36
N LYS A 229 -3.30 0.16 -16.67
CA LYS A 229 -4.40 1.14 -16.83
C LYS A 229 -5.76 0.65 -16.36
N ALA A 230 -5.78 -0.21 -15.35
CA ALA A 230 -7.01 -0.60 -14.67
C ALA A 230 -7.71 0.61 -14.03
N VAL A 231 -9.04 0.61 -14.06
CA VAL A 231 -9.92 1.54 -13.34
C VAL A 231 -10.46 0.81 -12.12
N PHE A 232 -10.22 1.34 -10.92
CA PHE A 232 -10.59 0.68 -9.67
C PHE A 232 -11.92 1.21 -9.14
N HIS A 233 -12.82 0.30 -8.81
CA HIS A 233 -14.13 0.62 -8.28
C HIS A 233 -14.43 -0.20 -7.03
N PHE A 234 -14.98 0.45 -6.02
CA PHE A 234 -15.46 -0.21 -4.81
C PHE A 234 -16.90 -0.67 -5.00
N GLU A 235 -17.11 -1.98 -5.11
CA GLU A 235 -18.41 -2.56 -5.44
C GLU A 235 -19.18 -2.92 -4.16
N ARG A 236 -20.34 -2.26 -3.97
CA ARG A 236 -21.17 -2.41 -2.77
C ARG A 236 -22.26 -3.45 -2.91
N GLU A 237 -22.82 -3.59 -4.10
CA GLU A 237 -23.98 -4.49 -4.34
C GLU A 237 -23.51 -5.95 -4.38
N ALA A 238 -22.43 -6.23 -5.15
CA ALA A 238 -21.75 -7.51 -5.10
C ALA A 238 -20.82 -7.55 -3.87
N CYS A 239 -21.41 -7.57 -2.69
CA CYS A 239 -20.68 -7.59 -1.42
C CYS A 239 -20.41 -9.01 -0.93
N ALA A 240 -19.49 -9.14 0.04
CA ALA A 240 -19.04 -10.40 0.59
C ALA A 240 -19.00 -10.39 2.12
N LEU A 241 -19.10 -11.55 2.73
CA LEU A 241 -18.84 -11.79 4.16
C LEU A 241 -17.66 -12.74 4.29
N HIS A 242 -16.61 -12.29 4.91
CA HIS A 242 -15.50 -13.14 5.32
C HIS A 242 -15.87 -13.80 6.65
N LEU A 243 -16.01 -15.12 6.66
CA LEU A 243 -16.27 -15.87 7.89
C LEU A 243 -15.06 -15.75 8.82
N PRO A 244 -15.24 -15.21 10.03
CA PRO A 244 -14.16 -15.10 10.98
C PRO A 244 -13.56 -16.47 11.33
N HIS A 245 -12.24 -16.53 11.32
CA HIS A 245 -11.48 -17.70 11.75
C HIS A 245 -10.23 -17.25 12.52
N PRO A 246 -9.64 -18.09 13.36
CA PRO A 246 -8.46 -17.73 14.13
C PRO A 246 -7.35 -17.19 13.22
N LYS A 247 -6.93 -15.97 13.48
CA LYS A 247 -5.83 -15.32 12.76
C LYS A 247 -4.50 -15.70 13.41
N ALA A 248 -3.59 -16.20 12.62
CA ALA A 248 -2.25 -16.48 13.12
C ALA A 248 -1.44 -15.18 13.23
N HIS A 249 -1.79 -14.30 14.19
CA HIS A 249 -0.97 -13.14 14.55
C HIS A 249 0.32 -13.59 15.24
N THR A 250 1.19 -14.23 14.47
CA THR A 250 2.46 -14.73 14.99
C THR A 250 3.58 -13.77 14.61
N LYS A 251 4.66 -13.75 15.40
CA LYS A 251 5.92 -13.05 15.03
C LYS A 251 6.37 -13.42 13.61
N LYS A 252 6.06 -14.65 13.17
CA LYS A 252 6.32 -15.13 11.80
C LYS A 252 5.54 -14.37 10.74
N HIS A 253 4.25 -14.02 10.98
CA HIS A 253 3.45 -13.23 10.03
C HIS A 253 3.94 -11.78 9.94
N SER A 254 4.23 -11.14 11.07
CA SER A 254 4.79 -9.79 11.09
C SER A 254 6.13 -9.73 10.37
N ARG A 255 7.02 -10.72 10.59
CA ARG A 255 8.30 -10.81 9.89
C ARG A 255 8.10 -11.03 8.39
N SER A 256 7.22 -11.95 7.99
CA SER A 256 6.90 -12.20 6.58
C SER A 256 6.39 -10.94 5.88
N HIS A 257 5.51 -10.17 6.53
CA HIS A 257 5.02 -8.89 5.99
C HIS A 257 6.15 -7.89 5.80
N ALA A 258 7.04 -7.75 6.78
CA ALA A 258 8.19 -6.84 6.67
C ALA A 258 9.14 -7.26 5.53
N ASP A 259 9.46 -8.55 5.42
CA ASP A 259 10.30 -9.09 4.35
C ASP A 259 9.67 -8.84 2.96
N ASN A 260 8.35 -9.03 2.84
CA ASN A 260 7.60 -8.79 1.63
C ASN A 260 7.51 -7.29 1.28
N ALA A 261 7.35 -6.40 2.26
CA ALA A 261 7.39 -4.95 2.04
C ALA A 261 8.77 -4.50 1.54
N ILE A 262 9.86 -5.07 2.08
CA ILE A 262 11.22 -4.85 1.58
C ILE A 262 11.37 -5.35 0.14
N LEU A 263 10.83 -6.52 -0.18
CA LEU A 263 10.84 -7.06 -1.54
C LEU A 263 10.06 -6.16 -2.49
N LEU A 264 8.86 -5.70 -2.10
CA LEU A 264 8.06 -4.78 -2.89
C LEU A 264 8.85 -3.51 -3.23
N HIS A 265 9.48 -2.89 -2.23
CA HIS A 265 10.29 -1.71 -2.47
C HIS A 265 11.53 -2.01 -3.33
N LYS A 266 12.19 -3.16 -3.16
CA LYS A 266 13.29 -3.60 -4.04
C LYS A 266 12.88 -3.76 -5.49
N LEU A 267 11.65 -4.19 -5.75
CA LEU A 267 11.12 -4.39 -7.10
C LEU A 267 10.87 -3.07 -7.83
N TYR A 268 10.37 -2.07 -7.13
CA TYR A 268 9.85 -0.84 -7.73
C TYR A 268 10.70 0.39 -7.45
N GLY A 269 11.28 0.53 -6.26
CA GLY A 269 12.17 1.64 -5.88
C GLY A 269 11.52 3.02 -5.96
N ILE A 270 10.23 3.13 -5.64
CA ILE A 270 9.44 4.35 -5.73
C ILE A 270 8.95 4.81 -4.35
N VAL A 271 8.66 6.10 -4.21
CA VAL A 271 8.16 6.69 -2.96
C VAL A 271 6.97 5.95 -2.37
N PRO A 272 5.92 5.54 -3.12
CA PRO A 272 4.82 4.80 -2.54
C PRO A 272 5.24 3.49 -1.87
N THR A 273 6.14 2.72 -2.48
CA THR A 273 6.62 1.46 -1.90
C THR A 273 7.59 1.69 -0.74
N GLU A 274 8.33 2.80 -0.73
CA GLU A 274 9.13 3.23 0.41
C GLU A 274 8.25 3.58 1.62
N LEU A 275 7.14 4.30 1.39
CA LEU A 275 6.16 4.60 2.43
C LEU A 275 5.59 3.34 3.08
N MET A 276 5.35 2.29 2.31
CA MET A 276 4.88 1.00 2.83
C MET A 276 5.88 0.31 3.77
N LEU A 277 7.17 0.61 3.65
CA LEU A 277 8.18 0.17 4.63
C LEU A 277 8.16 0.98 5.92
N MET A 278 7.69 2.21 5.87
CA MET A 278 7.76 3.16 6.98
C MET A 278 6.46 3.29 7.73
N TYR A 279 5.35 2.95 7.10
CA TYR A 279 4.01 3.05 7.67
C TYR A 279 3.17 1.81 7.36
N PRO A 280 2.54 1.16 8.34
CA PRO A 280 1.50 0.20 8.08
C PRO A 280 0.18 0.93 7.81
N GLY A 281 -0.64 0.40 6.91
CA GLY A 281 -2.01 0.83 6.70
C GLY A 281 -2.27 1.55 5.38
N LEU A 282 -3.51 1.98 5.19
CA LEU A 282 -4.07 2.44 3.92
C LEU A 282 -3.99 3.97 3.70
N PHE A 283 -3.13 4.68 4.44
CA PHE A 283 -3.16 6.17 4.49
C PHE A 283 -2.13 6.85 3.60
N PHE A 284 -1.49 6.12 2.71
CA PHE A 284 -0.44 6.64 1.85
C PHE A 284 -0.93 7.74 0.91
N ASP A 285 -2.20 7.69 0.52
CA ASP A 285 -2.81 8.64 -0.42
C ASP A 285 -2.70 10.09 0.06
N ALA A 286 -3.02 10.34 1.34
CA ALA A 286 -2.91 11.68 1.92
C ALA A 286 -1.46 12.17 2.01
N ILE A 287 -0.51 11.28 2.32
CA ILE A 287 0.92 11.62 2.31
C ILE A 287 1.37 11.93 0.88
N MET A 288 0.96 11.13 -0.09
CA MET A 288 1.29 11.36 -1.51
C MET A 288 0.72 12.67 -2.03
N LEU A 289 -0.55 12.98 -1.73
CA LEU A 289 -1.16 14.27 -2.08
C LEU A 289 -0.37 15.45 -1.51
N LYS A 290 0.05 15.34 -0.23
CA LYS A 290 0.90 16.35 0.39
C LYS A 290 2.25 16.48 -0.34
N LEU A 291 2.93 15.38 -0.60
CA LEU A 291 4.21 15.40 -1.32
C LEU A 291 4.09 16.01 -2.72
N GLN A 292 3.00 15.74 -3.44
CA GLN A 292 2.72 16.32 -4.75
C GLN A 292 2.47 17.83 -4.67
N SER A 293 1.99 18.35 -3.54
CA SER A 293 1.74 19.77 -3.35
C SER A 293 2.97 20.59 -2.95
N LEU A 294 4.08 19.95 -2.60
CA LEU A 294 5.32 20.65 -2.20
C LEU A 294 6.03 21.22 -3.43
N GLN A 295 6.56 22.43 -3.26
CA GLN A 295 7.30 23.19 -4.27
C GLN A 295 8.54 23.82 -3.64
N THR A 296 9.46 22.96 -3.15
CA THR A 296 10.61 23.38 -2.36
C THR A 296 11.55 24.33 -3.13
N GLY A 297 11.71 24.13 -4.44
CA GLY A 297 12.49 25.01 -5.32
C GLY A 297 11.89 26.41 -5.42
N VAL A 298 10.56 26.50 -5.56
CA VAL A 298 9.84 27.78 -5.59
C VAL A 298 9.92 28.50 -4.25
N TRP A 299 9.73 27.76 -3.14
CA TRP A 299 9.69 28.36 -1.80
C TRP A 299 11.05 28.76 -1.27
N PHE A 300 12.08 27.99 -1.55
CA PHE A 300 13.40 28.13 -0.91
C PHE A 300 14.55 28.31 -1.88
N GLY A 301 14.34 28.11 -3.19
CA GLY A 301 15.40 28.07 -4.19
C GLY A 301 16.26 29.36 -4.26
N ALA A 302 15.66 30.55 -4.12
CA ALA A 302 16.38 31.79 -4.08
C ALA A 302 17.32 31.91 -2.86
N ALA A 303 16.83 31.48 -1.68
CA ALA A 303 17.61 31.48 -0.44
C ALA A 303 18.77 30.47 -0.52
N TYR A 304 18.55 29.27 -1.08
CA TYR A 304 19.61 28.30 -1.29
C TYR A 304 20.69 28.82 -2.26
N LYS A 305 20.29 29.41 -3.38
CA LYS A 305 21.24 30.04 -4.36
C LYS A 305 22.08 31.12 -3.69
N GLN A 306 21.47 31.98 -2.89
CA GLN A 306 22.18 33.02 -2.13
C GLN A 306 23.16 32.41 -1.12
N ARG A 307 22.73 31.37 -0.39
CA ARG A 307 23.57 30.68 0.60
C ARG A 307 24.78 30.00 -0.04
N LEU A 308 24.59 29.33 -1.17
CA LEU A 308 25.67 28.69 -1.92
C LEU A 308 26.67 29.70 -2.44
N ALA A 309 26.21 30.89 -2.91
CA ALA A 309 27.08 31.96 -3.39
C ALA A 309 27.94 32.57 -2.28
N SER A 310 27.46 32.54 -1.02
CA SER A 310 28.16 33.16 0.12
C SER A 310 29.02 32.18 0.94
N GLY A 311 28.85 30.88 0.84
CA GLY A 311 29.42 29.91 1.79
C GLY A 311 30.32 28.80 1.22
N GLY A 312 30.54 28.75 -0.08
CA GLY A 312 31.34 27.66 -0.69
C GLY A 312 30.63 26.33 -0.83
N ALA A 313 31.32 25.32 -1.37
CA ALA A 313 30.79 23.98 -1.58
C ALA A 313 30.65 23.21 -0.24
N PHE A 314 29.54 22.47 -0.07
CA PHE A 314 29.31 21.62 1.10
C PHE A 314 30.12 20.30 1.05
N TRP A 315 30.78 20.01 -0.04
CA TRP A 315 31.56 18.79 -0.26
C TRP A 315 32.80 19.07 -1.12
N ALA A 316 33.78 18.17 -1.03
CA ALA A 316 34.98 18.23 -1.84
C ALA A 316 34.71 17.81 -3.29
N ASP A 317 35.46 18.35 -4.24
CA ASP A 317 35.40 17.98 -5.64
C ASP A 317 35.61 16.46 -5.83
N GLY A 318 34.76 15.86 -6.69
CA GLY A 318 34.80 14.43 -6.99
C GLY A 318 34.24 13.51 -5.89
N ALA A 319 33.78 14.04 -4.77
CA ALA A 319 33.15 13.25 -3.74
C ALA A 319 31.74 12.78 -4.15
N ARG A 320 31.37 11.55 -3.79
CA ARG A 320 29.98 11.09 -3.91
C ARG A 320 29.10 11.81 -2.90
N THR A 321 28.12 12.52 -3.39
CA THR A 321 27.24 13.39 -2.61
C THR A 321 25.79 13.13 -2.93
N LEU A 322 24.91 13.29 -1.93
CA LEU A 322 23.46 13.14 -2.08
C LEU A 322 22.76 14.41 -1.64
N LEU A 323 21.86 14.93 -2.47
CA LEU A 323 20.98 16.05 -2.16
C LEU A 323 19.54 15.56 -2.00
N ILE A 324 18.87 15.98 -0.94
CA ILE A 324 17.50 15.57 -0.61
C ILE A 324 16.62 16.81 -0.40
N GLY A 325 15.47 16.84 -1.10
CA GLY A 325 14.41 17.83 -0.88
C GLY A 325 14.47 19.06 -1.76
N ILE A 326 15.05 18.97 -2.96
CA ILE A 326 14.98 19.98 -4.01
C ILE A 326 14.21 19.40 -5.19
N ASP A 327 13.30 20.19 -5.78
CA ASP A 327 12.44 19.81 -6.91
C ASP A 327 12.69 20.66 -8.20
N ASP A 328 13.54 21.67 -8.11
CA ASP A 328 13.92 22.55 -9.21
C ASP A 328 15.33 22.22 -9.75
N PRO A 329 15.47 21.84 -11.05
CA PRO A 329 16.76 21.53 -11.65
C PRO A 329 17.79 22.66 -11.60
N ASP A 330 17.35 23.92 -11.73
CA ASP A 330 18.26 25.07 -11.73
C ASP A 330 18.81 25.35 -10.32
N CYS A 331 18.00 25.12 -9.31
CA CYS A 331 18.45 25.15 -7.93
C CYS A 331 19.39 23.96 -7.62
N ALA A 332 19.00 22.75 -7.98
CA ALA A 332 19.78 21.53 -7.73
C ALA A 332 21.16 21.59 -8.42
N ARG A 333 21.25 22.15 -9.64
CA ARG A 333 22.52 22.33 -10.37
C ARG A 333 23.53 23.16 -9.59
N CYS A 334 23.07 24.16 -8.84
CA CYS A 334 23.96 24.99 -8.03
C CYS A 334 24.65 24.22 -6.91
N PHE A 335 24.11 23.09 -6.50
CA PHE A 335 24.74 22.23 -5.49
C PHE A 335 25.85 21.36 -6.07
N GLY A 336 25.81 20.98 -7.34
CA GLY A 336 26.80 20.07 -7.95
C GLY A 336 26.79 18.65 -7.34
N ALA A 337 25.65 18.19 -6.82
CA ALA A 337 25.52 16.86 -6.22
C ALA A 337 25.62 15.75 -7.28
N THR A 338 26.23 14.62 -6.91
CA THR A 338 26.29 13.43 -7.79
C THR A 338 25.01 12.63 -7.81
N HIS A 339 24.23 12.69 -6.72
CA HIS A 339 22.97 11.99 -6.55
C HIS A 339 21.92 12.93 -5.97
N LEU A 340 20.66 12.69 -6.33
CA LEU A 340 19.53 13.47 -5.85
C LEU A 340 18.32 12.57 -5.62
N LEU A 341 17.56 12.82 -4.54
CA LEU A 341 16.27 12.18 -4.31
C LEU A 341 15.13 13.15 -4.61
N ALA A 342 14.26 12.73 -5.49
CA ALA A 342 13.01 13.40 -5.82
C ALA A 342 11.85 12.80 -5.01
N TYR A 343 11.02 13.64 -4.41
CA TYR A 343 9.96 13.24 -3.50
C TYR A 343 8.57 13.10 -4.15
N ASN A 344 8.41 13.54 -5.40
CA ASN A 344 7.20 13.33 -6.19
C ASN A 344 7.54 13.03 -7.66
N GLU A 345 6.60 12.47 -8.42
CA GLU A 345 6.83 12.03 -9.81
C GLU A 345 7.13 13.19 -10.77
N GLU A 346 6.50 14.34 -10.60
CA GLU A 346 6.73 15.52 -11.43
C GLU A 346 8.15 16.02 -11.27
N SER A 347 8.60 16.21 -10.02
CA SER A 347 9.98 16.62 -9.73
C SER A 347 10.98 15.57 -10.19
N PHE A 348 10.68 14.26 -10.07
CA PHE A 348 11.54 13.19 -10.58
C PHE A 348 11.75 13.32 -12.10
N GLY A 349 10.67 13.54 -12.85
CA GLY A 349 10.76 13.75 -14.29
C GLY A 349 11.57 14.99 -14.66
N HIS A 350 11.30 16.11 -14.03
CA HIS A 350 11.99 17.38 -14.27
C HIS A 350 13.48 17.32 -13.92
N LEU A 351 13.83 16.77 -12.76
CA LEU A 351 15.21 16.67 -12.30
C LEU A 351 16.02 15.71 -13.17
N ARG A 352 15.45 14.55 -13.52
CA ARG A 352 16.12 13.58 -14.38
C ARG A 352 16.44 14.13 -15.75
N ASN A 353 15.51 14.91 -16.34
CA ASN A 353 15.70 15.53 -17.64
C ASN A 353 16.64 16.75 -17.57
N GLY A 354 16.56 17.53 -16.50
CA GLY A 354 17.34 18.77 -16.32
C GLY A 354 18.76 18.54 -15.83
N LEU A 355 19.09 17.34 -15.30
CA LEU A 355 20.39 17.02 -14.68
C LEU A 355 20.92 15.68 -15.22
N PRO A 356 21.32 15.58 -16.50
CA PRO A 356 21.73 14.31 -17.11
C PRO A 356 22.97 13.67 -16.45
N ASP A 357 23.83 14.48 -15.83
CA ASP A 357 25.05 14.01 -15.16
C ASP A 357 24.82 13.64 -13.68
N CYS A 358 23.61 13.81 -13.16
CA CYS A 358 23.23 13.48 -11.78
C CYS A 358 22.38 12.21 -11.74
N SER A 359 22.67 11.30 -10.81
CA SER A 359 21.82 10.14 -10.57
C SER A 359 20.59 10.56 -9.77
N VAL A 360 19.42 10.60 -10.40
CA VAL A 360 18.15 10.98 -9.74
C VAL A 360 17.34 9.74 -9.43
N SER A 361 16.90 9.60 -8.18
CA SER A 361 16.02 8.52 -7.71
C SER A 361 14.70 9.07 -7.17
N TYR A 362 13.60 8.35 -7.38
CA TYR A 362 12.29 8.68 -6.83
C TYR A 362 12.13 8.06 -5.44
N SER A 363 12.57 8.78 -4.40
CA SER A 363 12.64 8.31 -3.01
C SER A 363 12.59 9.48 -2.04
N LEU A 364 12.05 9.26 -0.84
CA LEU A 364 12.10 10.20 0.28
C LEU A 364 13.43 10.16 1.02
N GLY A 365 14.18 9.07 0.91
CA GLY A 365 15.43 8.85 1.61
C GLY A 365 15.27 8.32 3.04
N GLY A 366 14.08 7.85 3.41
CA GLY A 366 13.85 7.22 4.71
C GLY A 366 14.28 5.75 4.74
N ARG A 367 14.35 5.11 3.58
CA ARG A 367 14.83 3.74 3.41
C ARG A 367 15.38 3.56 2.00
N THR A 368 16.70 3.55 1.86
CA THR A 368 17.39 3.41 0.58
C THR A 368 18.15 2.09 0.49
N PHE A 369 18.61 1.72 -0.72
CA PHE A 369 19.46 0.55 -0.93
C PHE A 369 20.95 0.90 -1.06
N PHE A 370 21.35 2.11 -0.73
CA PHE A 370 22.75 2.47 -0.68
C PHE A 370 23.47 1.75 0.46
N ALA A 371 24.71 1.37 0.23
CA ALA A 371 25.54 0.77 1.27
C ALA A 371 25.87 1.77 2.38
N ASP A 372 26.25 1.27 3.56
CA ASP A 372 26.71 2.09 4.68
C ASP A 372 27.91 2.95 4.27
N GLY A 373 27.85 4.25 4.58
CA GLY A 373 28.90 5.20 4.25
C GLY A 373 29.18 5.39 2.76
N TYR A 374 28.20 5.05 1.89
CA TYR A 374 28.34 5.17 0.44
C TYR A 374 28.63 6.60 -0.02
N PHE A 375 28.05 7.60 0.65
CA PHE A 375 28.26 9.02 0.38
C PHE A 375 29.30 9.62 1.30
N ALA A 376 30.10 10.55 0.79
CA ALA A 376 30.93 11.41 1.62
C ALA A 376 30.05 12.36 2.42
N THR A 377 29.03 12.95 1.77
CA THR A 377 28.11 13.90 2.37
C THR A 377 26.68 13.70 1.84
N VAL A 378 25.71 13.79 2.73
CA VAL A 378 24.28 13.94 2.43
C VAL A 378 23.87 15.34 2.87
N VAL A 379 23.25 16.12 1.97
CA VAL A 379 22.64 17.41 2.28
C VAL A 379 21.13 17.23 2.30
N ILE A 380 20.48 17.59 3.40
CA ILE A 380 19.05 17.59 3.60
C ILE A 380 18.59 19.03 3.78
N THR A 381 17.63 19.46 2.96
CA THR A 381 17.13 20.84 2.94
C THR A 381 15.94 21.04 3.89
N ASP A 382 15.31 22.21 3.85
CA ASP A 382 14.05 22.49 4.56
C ASP A 382 12.95 21.48 4.30
N PHE A 383 13.07 20.61 3.30
CA PHE A 383 12.14 19.52 3.02
C PHE A 383 11.87 18.63 4.25
N ILE A 384 12.88 18.31 5.05
CA ILE A 384 12.71 17.49 6.27
C ILE A 384 11.75 18.15 7.27
N ARG A 385 11.72 19.49 7.32
CA ARG A 385 10.83 20.26 8.20
C ARG A 385 9.35 20.16 7.80
N LEU A 386 9.10 19.80 6.52
CA LEU A 386 7.76 19.59 5.96
C LEU A 386 7.23 18.17 6.15
N LEU A 387 8.09 17.25 6.56
CA LEU A 387 7.72 15.85 6.78
C LEU A 387 7.05 15.66 8.14
N HIS A 388 6.23 14.61 8.21
CA HIS A 388 5.77 14.10 9.51
C HIS A 388 7.00 13.73 10.37
N PRO A 389 7.00 14.00 11.70
CA PRO A 389 8.16 13.70 12.55
C PRO A 389 8.70 12.28 12.44
N ALA A 390 7.82 11.29 12.30
CA ALA A 390 8.25 9.90 12.10
C ALA A 390 9.01 9.68 10.78
N LEU A 391 8.64 10.37 9.69
CA LEU A 391 9.39 10.34 8.43
C LEU A 391 10.74 11.07 8.57
N ALA A 392 10.76 12.20 9.26
CA ALA A 392 11.99 12.93 9.54
C ALA A 392 13.00 12.07 10.33
N VAL A 393 12.51 11.29 11.32
CA VAL A 393 13.35 10.32 12.07
C VAL A 393 13.95 9.28 11.13
N GLN A 394 13.14 8.67 10.25
CA GLN A 394 13.64 7.64 9.32
C GLN A 394 14.65 8.23 8.34
N LEU A 395 14.37 9.43 7.81
CA LEU A 395 15.28 10.14 6.91
C LEU A 395 16.65 10.43 7.57
N LEU A 396 16.68 10.90 8.81
CA LEU A 396 17.91 11.17 9.53
C LEU A 396 18.69 9.88 9.82
N ARG A 397 18.01 8.82 10.27
CA ARG A 397 18.65 7.52 10.52
C ARG A 397 19.30 6.95 9.25
N GLU A 398 18.57 7.00 8.15
CA GLU A 398 19.06 6.50 6.88
C GLU A 398 20.22 7.37 6.37
N ALA A 399 20.10 8.70 6.44
CA ALA A 399 21.20 9.60 6.07
C ALA A 399 22.46 9.32 6.89
N GLY A 400 22.34 9.09 8.20
CA GLY A 400 23.45 8.72 9.06
C GLY A 400 24.07 7.36 8.74
N ARG A 401 23.28 6.42 8.23
CA ARG A 401 23.78 5.10 7.79
C ARG A 401 24.56 5.20 6.47
N ILE A 402 24.04 5.92 5.49
CA ILE A 402 24.58 5.94 4.13
C ILE A 402 25.67 6.99 3.90
N ALA A 403 25.92 7.91 4.86
CA ALA A 403 26.86 9.00 4.71
C ALA A 403 27.88 9.06 5.86
N LYS A 404 29.08 9.59 5.53
CA LYS A 404 30.11 9.93 6.52
C LYS A 404 29.79 11.27 7.22
N SER A 405 29.11 12.17 6.53
CA SER A 405 28.69 13.48 7.04
C SER A 405 27.28 13.82 6.55
N VAL A 406 26.47 14.40 7.43
CA VAL A 406 25.12 14.89 7.12
C VAL A 406 25.09 16.41 7.34
N VAL A 407 24.63 17.15 6.34
CA VAL A 407 24.43 18.60 6.41
C VAL A 407 22.94 18.90 6.39
N LEU A 408 22.44 19.54 7.42
CA LEU A 408 21.09 20.10 7.46
C LEU A 408 21.16 21.55 6.97
N LEU A 409 20.63 21.83 5.79
CA LEU A 409 20.65 23.15 5.18
C LEU A 409 19.27 23.79 5.25
N PHE A 410 19.12 24.79 6.11
CA PHE A 410 17.89 25.54 6.27
C PHE A 410 18.06 26.97 5.80
N ALA A 411 17.20 27.37 4.87
CA ALA A 411 17.24 28.69 4.25
C ALA A 411 16.07 29.59 4.69
N ALA A 412 15.04 29.02 5.32
CA ALA A 412 13.85 29.75 5.69
C ALA A 412 13.65 29.82 7.21
N ALA A 413 13.52 31.04 7.73
CA ALA A 413 13.08 31.26 9.10
C ALA A 413 11.55 31.12 9.26
N ALA A 414 10.78 31.42 8.20
CA ALA A 414 9.33 31.42 8.21
C ALA A 414 8.75 30.17 7.52
N SER A 415 7.59 29.72 7.99
CA SER A 415 6.81 28.66 7.36
C SER A 415 6.45 29.01 5.91
N PRO A 416 6.58 28.08 4.94
CA PRO A 416 6.16 28.34 3.57
C PRO A 416 4.65 28.55 3.49
N PRO A 417 4.14 29.16 2.39
CA PRO A 417 2.71 29.25 2.16
C PRO A 417 2.10 27.86 2.18
N GLN A 418 1.09 27.65 3.01
CA GLN A 418 0.42 26.36 3.06
C GLN A 418 -0.45 26.17 1.82
N PRO A 419 -0.23 25.14 0.99
CA PRO A 419 -1.15 24.84 -0.09
C PRO A 419 -2.50 24.46 0.49
N LYS A 420 -3.60 24.95 -0.12
CA LYS A 420 -4.95 24.51 0.24
C LYS A 420 -5.16 23.09 -0.26
N VAL A 421 -4.70 22.11 0.50
CA VAL A 421 -5.11 20.72 0.28
C VAL A 421 -6.45 20.54 0.97
N VAL A 422 -7.47 20.21 0.19
CA VAL A 422 -8.73 19.70 0.74
C VAL A 422 -8.46 18.24 1.09
N PRO A 423 -8.35 17.87 2.38
CA PRO A 423 -8.17 16.47 2.73
C PRO A 423 -9.38 15.68 2.25
N PRO A 424 -9.21 14.47 1.73
CA PRO A 424 -10.35 13.58 1.54
C PRO A 424 -11.06 13.45 2.90
N ALA A 425 -12.37 13.65 2.90
CA ALA A 425 -13.22 13.83 4.10
C ALA A 425 -13.29 12.61 5.00
N ILE A 426 -12.30 11.75 5.07
CA ILE A 426 -12.32 10.59 5.95
C ILE A 426 -10.92 10.09 6.26
N VAL A 427 -10.51 10.27 7.49
CA VAL A 427 -9.69 9.26 8.17
C VAL A 427 -10.10 9.22 9.63
N LYS A 428 -10.95 8.27 10.02
CA LYS A 428 -11.40 8.09 11.40
C LYS A 428 -10.45 7.28 12.27
N ARG A 429 -9.42 6.67 11.71
CA ARG A 429 -8.37 5.93 12.45
C ARG A 429 -7.03 6.20 11.82
N LEU A 430 -6.22 6.99 12.44
CA LEU A 430 -4.78 7.09 12.19
C LEU A 430 -4.03 6.41 13.31
N ILE A 431 -3.00 5.78 12.90
CA ILE A 431 -2.05 5.07 13.73
C ILE A 431 -0.94 6.05 14.02
N THR A 432 -0.71 6.38 15.27
CA THR A 432 0.48 7.10 15.70
C THR A 432 1.57 6.05 15.91
N LEU A 433 2.61 6.09 15.08
CA LEU A 433 3.74 5.18 15.21
C LEU A 433 4.78 5.84 16.10
N GLU A 434 4.98 5.30 17.30
CA GLU A 434 6.24 5.49 18.01
C GLU A 434 7.17 4.35 17.60
N PRO A 435 8.38 4.65 17.09
CA PRO A 435 9.34 3.59 16.79
C PRO A 435 9.78 2.94 18.10
N ALA A 436 9.43 1.68 18.31
CA ALA A 436 10.03 0.88 19.37
C ALA A 436 11.53 0.66 19.06
N PRO A 437 12.42 0.71 20.05
CA PRO A 437 13.83 0.41 19.85
C PRO A 437 13.96 -1.05 19.40
N ALA A 438 14.55 -1.26 18.22
CA ALA A 438 14.82 -2.59 17.70
C ALA A 438 16.04 -3.18 18.42
N GLU A 439 15.86 -4.28 19.12
CA GLU A 439 16.99 -5.05 19.68
C GLU A 439 17.82 -5.78 18.61
N ASP A 440 17.30 -5.97 17.38
CA ASP A 440 17.91 -6.77 16.32
C ASP A 440 18.04 -6.08 14.95
N GLY A 441 18.07 -4.76 14.86
CA GLY A 441 18.37 -4.04 13.62
C GLY A 441 17.33 -4.14 12.48
N PHE A 442 16.27 -4.95 12.58
CA PHE A 442 15.28 -5.20 11.51
C PHE A 442 13.84 -5.42 11.96
N SER A 443 13.47 -5.25 13.21
CA SER A 443 12.06 -5.31 13.59
C SER A 443 11.43 -3.94 13.44
N ILE A 444 10.48 -3.82 12.49
CA ILE A 444 9.53 -2.72 12.50
C ILE A 444 8.43 -3.15 13.48
N GLU A 445 8.58 -2.78 14.75
CA GLU A 445 7.48 -2.87 15.70
C GLU A 445 6.63 -1.62 15.54
N TYR A 446 5.37 -1.81 15.17
CA TYR A 446 4.38 -0.78 15.05
C TYR A 446 3.59 -0.69 16.35
N ALA A 447 3.68 0.42 17.06
CA ALA A 447 2.81 0.71 18.18
C ALA A 447 1.58 1.48 17.71
N PHE A 448 0.40 0.92 17.95
CA PHE A 448 -0.87 1.58 17.69
C PHE A 448 -1.24 2.44 18.89
N VAL A 449 -1.32 3.74 18.71
CA VAL A 449 -1.85 4.64 19.73
C VAL A 449 -3.21 5.19 19.26
N PRO A 450 -4.32 4.91 19.95
CA PRO A 450 -5.61 5.50 19.62
C PRO A 450 -5.58 7.01 19.86
N GLY A 451 -5.75 7.82 18.83
CA GLY A 451 -5.75 9.27 18.92
C GLY A 451 -6.66 9.95 17.89
N ASN A 452 -6.91 11.23 18.09
CA ASN A 452 -7.77 12.03 17.22
C ASN A 452 -7.00 12.43 15.94
N HIS A 453 -7.04 11.59 14.95
CA HIS A 453 -6.19 11.59 13.76
C HIS A 453 -6.55 12.63 12.70
N ARG A 454 -7.78 13.17 12.74
CA ARG A 454 -8.20 14.21 11.81
C ARG A 454 -7.30 15.44 11.92
N ALA A 455 -6.96 15.84 13.16
CA ALA A 455 -6.10 16.99 13.40
C ALA A 455 -4.64 16.81 12.97
N VAL A 456 -4.17 15.54 12.90
CA VAL A 456 -2.78 15.23 12.52
C VAL A 456 -2.59 15.28 11.01
N MET A 457 -3.60 14.88 10.23
CA MET A 457 -3.54 14.89 8.74
C MET A 457 -3.86 16.26 8.15
N GLU A 458 -4.65 17.09 8.86
CA GLU A 458 -4.99 18.44 8.43
C GLU A 458 -3.84 19.43 8.69
N ARG A 459 -2.83 19.09 9.48
CA ARG A 459 -1.70 19.96 9.77
C ARG A 459 -0.56 19.73 8.79
N TYR A 460 -0.16 20.75 8.08
CA TYR A 460 1.17 20.82 7.52
C TYR A 460 2.16 20.83 8.67
N TYR A 461 3.06 19.86 8.68
CA TYR A 461 4.18 19.92 9.61
C TYR A 461 5.13 21.01 9.15
N TRP A 462 5.55 21.82 10.08
CA TRP A 462 6.65 22.72 9.95
C TRP A 462 7.42 22.67 11.26
N SER A 463 8.35 21.72 11.32
CA SER A 463 9.25 21.65 12.46
C SER A 463 10.24 22.80 12.43
N SER A 464 10.55 23.35 13.60
CA SER A 464 11.57 24.39 13.70
C SER A 464 12.97 23.82 13.35
N ALA A 465 13.91 24.70 13.08
CA ALA A 465 15.29 24.26 12.85
C ALA A 465 15.89 23.61 14.09
N GLU A 466 15.52 24.12 15.26
CA GLU A 466 15.94 23.61 16.56
C GLU A 466 15.39 22.23 16.84
N GLU A 467 14.10 21.96 16.58
CA GLU A 467 13.47 20.64 16.74
C GLU A 467 14.16 19.59 15.86
N ILE A 468 14.49 19.92 14.61
CA ILE A 468 15.22 18.98 13.73
C ILE A 468 16.68 18.83 14.17
N ALA A 469 17.31 19.90 14.66
CA ALA A 469 18.69 19.81 15.19
C ALA A 469 18.76 18.95 16.46
N GLU A 470 17.80 19.09 17.37
CA GLU A 470 17.71 18.21 18.56
C GLU A 470 17.49 16.75 18.17
N LEU A 471 16.64 16.51 17.16
CA LEU A 471 16.41 15.17 16.62
C LEU A 471 17.68 14.60 16.00
N ALA A 472 18.41 15.38 15.20
CA ALA A 472 19.68 14.98 14.61
C ALA A 472 20.75 14.68 15.67
N ALA A 473 20.85 15.49 16.70
CA ALA A 473 21.79 15.29 17.82
C ALA A 473 21.52 13.97 18.58
N ARG A 474 20.27 13.52 18.62
CA ARG A 474 19.88 12.24 19.26
C ARG A 474 20.14 11.03 18.38
N LEU A 475 20.08 11.18 17.05
CA LEU A 475 20.07 10.06 16.09
C LEU A 475 21.40 9.88 15.35
N LEU A 476 22.21 10.94 15.25
CA LEU A 476 23.47 10.92 14.50
C LEU A 476 24.68 10.96 15.46
N PRO A 477 25.79 10.32 15.13
CA PRO A 477 27.01 10.40 15.93
C PRO A 477 27.51 11.85 16.08
N ALA A 478 28.09 12.17 17.23
CA ALA A 478 28.69 13.47 17.47
C ALA A 478 29.75 13.79 16.41
N GLY A 479 29.68 14.95 15.80
CA GLY A 479 30.60 15.40 14.74
C GLY A 479 30.27 14.83 13.34
N ALA A 480 29.30 13.93 13.21
CA ALA A 480 28.89 13.39 11.91
C ALA A 480 27.83 14.27 11.18
N TRP A 481 27.39 15.35 11.80
CA TRP A 481 26.40 16.25 11.20
C TRP A 481 26.69 17.71 11.51
N THR A 482 26.20 18.60 10.64
CA THR A 482 26.28 20.04 10.82
C THR A 482 24.96 20.71 10.45
N LEU A 483 24.61 21.78 11.16
CA LEU A 483 23.50 22.65 10.84
C LEU A 483 24.04 23.90 10.14
N SER A 484 23.58 24.16 8.92
CA SER A 484 23.82 25.40 8.19
C SER A 484 22.48 26.16 8.12
N ALA A 485 22.18 26.95 9.15
CA ALA A 485 21.04 27.86 9.17
C ALA A 485 21.49 29.26 8.70
N SER A 486 20.61 30.01 8.06
CA SER A 486 20.80 31.45 7.89
C SER A 486 20.71 32.11 9.26
N ASP A 487 21.63 33.00 9.60
CA ASP A 487 21.41 33.92 10.71
C ASP A 487 20.07 34.62 10.54
N PRO A 488 19.31 34.88 11.62
CA PRO A 488 18.08 35.64 11.51
C PRO A 488 18.48 37.01 10.89
N VAL A 489 18.01 37.22 9.67
CA VAL A 489 18.08 38.57 9.09
C VAL A 489 17.23 39.41 10.03
N GLU A 490 17.88 40.31 10.80
CA GLU A 490 17.18 41.35 11.53
C GLU A 490 16.19 41.99 10.56
N ALA A 491 14.90 41.80 10.85
CA ALA A 491 13.86 42.56 10.19
C ALA A 491 14.06 44.02 10.58
N GLN A 492 14.79 44.76 9.78
CA GLN A 492 14.70 46.18 9.81
C GLN A 492 13.37 46.57 9.17
N VAL A 493 12.55 47.16 10.00
CA VAL A 493 11.26 47.85 9.80
C VAL A 493 11.17 48.62 8.50
#